data_bb4a473bd19abc43c4c9413514a88aa0
#
_entry.id   bb4a473bd19abc43c4c9413514a88aa0
#
_cell.length_a   1.000
_cell.length_b   1.000
_cell.length_c   1.000
_cell.angle_alpha   90.00
_cell.angle_beta   90.00
_cell.angle_gamma   90.00
#
_symmetry.space_group_name_H-M   'P 1'
#
loop_
_entity.id
_entity.type
_entity.pdbx_description
1 polymer ?
#
loop_
_entity_poly.entity_id
_entity_poly.type
_entity_poly.pdbx_seq_one_letter_code
_entity_poly.pdbx_strand_id
1 'polypeptide(L)'
;MTKKIVTLSGDGIGPEIMAAGLGVLDKVASKIEFDYDVDAKPFGGAGIDAEGHPLPKATLEAAKSADAILLAAIGGPKYDNAPVRPEQGLLAIRKELNLFANIRPVRIFDALKHLSPLKPERIEGVDFVVVRELTGGIYFGEHILEEDKARDINDYSADEIRRIMRRAFKIAQGRGKKVTSIDKQNVLATSKLWRKVADEVSLEFPDVTLEHQLVDSAAMITNPARFDVVVTENLFGDILSDESSVLPGTLGVMPSASHSENGPSLYEPIHGSAPDIAGQGIANPISMILSVAMMLRESFNETEGAELIENAVDKTLNQGILTRDLGGQASTAEMTAAIISNL
;
A
#
# COMPACT_ATOMS: atom_id res chain seq x y z
N MET A 1 -3.98 -5.56 26.44
CA MET A 1 -2.89 -6.49 26.04
C MET A 1 -1.97 -5.71 25.14
N THR A 2 -0.68 -5.75 25.42
CA THR A 2 0.35 -5.12 24.61
C THR A 2 0.35 -5.68 23.19
N LYS A 3 0.27 -4.85 22.18
CA LYS A 3 0.25 -5.24 20.76
C LYS A 3 1.67 -5.43 20.24
N LYS A 4 1.92 -6.48 19.50
CA LYS A 4 3.23 -6.77 18.92
C LYS A 4 3.31 -6.27 17.48
N ILE A 5 4.17 -5.29 17.22
CA ILE A 5 4.43 -4.73 15.90
C ILE A 5 5.82 -5.15 15.44
N VAL A 6 5.91 -5.87 14.33
CA VAL A 6 7.21 -6.15 13.69
C VAL A 6 7.54 -5.01 12.74
N THR A 7 8.76 -4.46 12.83
CA THR A 7 9.22 -3.40 11.94
C THR A 7 10.34 -3.89 11.03
N LEU A 8 10.19 -3.63 9.75
CA LEU A 8 11.08 -3.99 8.66
C LEU A 8 11.56 -2.68 8.00
N SER A 9 12.59 -2.05 8.57
CA SER A 9 13.09 -0.76 8.05
C SER A 9 13.64 -0.90 6.63
N GLY A 10 14.22 -2.06 6.29
CA GLY A 10 14.72 -2.36 4.95
C GLY A 10 15.91 -1.49 4.53
N ASP A 11 15.82 -0.87 3.34
CA ASP A 11 16.93 -0.29 2.60
C ASP A 11 16.74 1.21 2.33
N GLY A 12 17.81 1.87 1.91
CA GLY A 12 17.79 3.26 1.45
C GLY A 12 17.25 4.25 2.49
N ILE A 13 16.18 4.97 2.15
CA ILE A 13 15.50 5.90 3.07
C ILE A 13 14.67 5.17 4.14
N GLY A 14 14.51 3.86 4.05
CA GLY A 14 13.66 3.07 4.95
C GLY A 14 13.90 3.31 6.43
N PRO A 15 15.15 3.27 6.95
CA PRO A 15 15.42 3.51 8.36
C PRO A 15 14.99 4.91 8.86
N GLU A 16 15.19 5.97 8.06
CA GLU A 16 14.84 7.33 8.48
C GLU A 16 13.32 7.57 8.47
N ILE A 17 12.58 7.04 7.49
CA ILE A 17 11.11 7.18 7.45
C ILE A 17 10.43 6.26 8.48
N MET A 18 10.99 5.08 8.76
CA MET A 18 10.51 4.21 9.84
C MET A 18 10.63 4.89 11.19
N ALA A 19 11.78 5.52 11.48
CA ALA A 19 11.98 6.29 12.71
C ALA A 19 10.95 7.43 12.85
N ALA A 20 10.63 8.11 11.74
CA ALA A 20 9.59 9.14 11.70
C ALA A 20 8.19 8.57 12.02
N GLY A 21 7.83 7.46 11.38
CA GLY A 21 6.56 6.76 11.62
C GLY A 21 6.40 6.31 13.07
N LEU A 22 7.43 5.70 13.64
CA LEU A 22 7.43 5.26 15.05
C LEU A 22 7.37 6.45 16.02
N GLY A 23 8.07 7.56 15.75
CA GLY A 23 7.99 8.76 16.57
C GLY A 23 6.57 9.38 16.63
N VAL A 24 5.84 9.32 15.51
CA VAL A 24 4.42 9.71 15.46
C VAL A 24 3.54 8.70 16.19
N LEU A 25 3.79 7.40 16.02
CA LEU A 25 3.08 6.33 16.73
C LEU A 25 3.24 6.48 18.26
N ASP A 26 4.45 6.70 18.77
CA ASP A 26 4.72 6.90 20.19
C ASP A 26 3.87 8.05 20.76
N LYS A 27 3.81 9.16 20.03
CA LYS A 27 3.03 10.32 20.47
C LYS A 27 1.53 10.06 20.50
N VAL A 28 1.00 9.42 19.47
CA VAL A 28 -0.43 9.06 19.40
C VAL A 28 -0.78 8.00 20.43
N ALA A 29 0.03 6.95 20.55
CA ALA A 29 -0.17 5.86 21.49
C ALA A 29 -0.32 6.38 22.93
N SER A 30 0.50 7.38 23.31
CA SER A 30 0.38 8.02 24.61
C SER A 30 -0.93 8.81 24.82
N LYS A 31 -1.59 9.25 23.75
CA LYS A 31 -2.85 9.99 23.82
C LYS A 31 -4.08 9.10 23.90
N ILE A 32 -4.03 7.94 23.21
CA ILE A 32 -5.15 7.00 23.13
C ILE A 32 -4.98 5.80 24.07
N GLU A 33 -3.96 5.81 24.95
CA GLU A 33 -3.60 4.72 25.87
C GLU A 33 -3.38 3.37 25.16
N PHE A 34 -2.78 3.41 23.95
CA PHE A 34 -2.47 2.24 23.16
C PHE A 34 -1.11 1.66 23.56
N ASP A 35 -1.11 0.42 24.07
CA ASP A 35 0.09 -0.27 24.55
C ASP A 35 0.63 -1.23 23.47
N TYR A 36 1.90 -1.07 23.09
CA TYR A 36 2.54 -1.87 22.05
C TYR A 36 4.04 -2.08 22.30
N ASP A 37 4.56 -3.16 21.69
CA ASP A 37 5.99 -3.49 21.62
C ASP A 37 6.46 -3.56 20.19
N VAL A 38 7.67 -3.08 19.91
CA VAL A 38 8.31 -3.13 18.58
C VAL A 38 9.38 -4.21 18.54
N ASP A 39 9.29 -5.11 17.57
CA ASP A 39 10.28 -6.13 17.25
C ASP A 39 10.93 -5.82 15.90
N ALA A 40 12.09 -5.15 15.89
CA ALA A 40 12.80 -4.76 14.68
C ALA A 40 13.56 -5.95 14.07
N LYS A 41 13.35 -6.20 12.77
CA LYS A 41 13.97 -7.32 12.05
C LYS A 41 14.64 -6.87 10.75
N PRO A 42 15.77 -7.50 10.35
CA PRO A 42 16.38 -7.27 9.06
C PRO A 42 15.50 -7.84 7.93
N PHE A 43 15.37 -7.10 6.83
CA PHE A 43 14.56 -7.49 5.68
C PHE A 43 15.08 -6.83 4.40
N GLY A 44 14.79 -7.40 3.24
CA GLY A 44 15.26 -6.88 1.96
C GLY A 44 16.77 -6.96 1.81
N GLY A 45 17.41 -5.90 1.36
CA GLY A 45 18.87 -5.81 1.27
C GLY A 45 19.56 -5.89 2.62
N ALA A 46 18.99 -5.28 3.65
CA ALA A 46 19.49 -5.41 5.02
C ALA A 46 19.44 -6.86 5.52
N GLY A 47 18.46 -7.65 5.10
CA GLY A 47 18.41 -9.09 5.37
C GLY A 47 19.50 -9.86 4.64
N ILE A 48 19.74 -9.53 3.37
CA ILE A 48 20.83 -10.12 2.57
C ILE A 48 22.19 -9.82 3.20
N ASP A 49 22.41 -8.57 3.62
CA ASP A 49 23.68 -8.15 4.24
C ASP A 49 23.89 -8.82 5.61
N ALA A 50 22.84 -9.04 6.38
CA ALA A 50 22.94 -9.64 7.71
C ALA A 50 23.06 -11.18 7.67
N GLU A 51 22.28 -11.85 6.84
CA GLU A 51 22.11 -13.32 6.87
C GLU A 51 22.14 -13.97 5.48
N GLY A 52 22.47 -13.25 4.41
CA GLY A 52 22.51 -13.78 3.03
C GLY A 52 21.15 -14.05 2.40
N HIS A 53 20.05 -13.66 3.06
CA HIS A 53 18.70 -13.93 2.60
C HIS A 53 17.78 -12.71 2.79
N PRO A 54 16.95 -12.30 1.78
CA PRO A 54 16.11 -11.10 1.88
C PRO A 54 14.96 -11.23 2.88
N LEU A 55 14.59 -12.44 3.25
CA LEU A 55 13.64 -12.76 4.32
C LEU A 55 14.30 -13.80 5.26
N PRO A 56 15.08 -13.37 6.25
CA PRO A 56 15.66 -14.27 7.23
C PRO A 56 14.59 -15.09 7.97
N LYS A 57 14.94 -16.31 8.37
CA LYS A 57 13.99 -17.20 9.05
C LYS A 57 13.43 -16.57 10.33
N ALA A 58 14.29 -15.93 11.13
CA ALA A 58 13.87 -15.25 12.35
C ALA A 58 12.90 -14.10 12.07
N THR A 59 13.08 -13.37 10.95
CA THR A 59 12.17 -12.33 10.50
C THR A 59 10.80 -12.90 10.13
N LEU A 60 10.76 -14.00 9.37
CA LEU A 60 9.50 -14.64 8.99
C LEU A 60 8.74 -15.17 10.23
N GLU A 61 9.41 -15.80 11.18
CA GLU A 61 8.76 -16.30 12.40
C GLU A 61 8.23 -15.15 13.27
N ALA A 62 8.98 -14.05 13.38
CA ALA A 62 8.51 -12.84 14.06
C ALA A 62 7.27 -12.27 13.37
N ALA A 63 7.30 -12.16 12.03
CA ALA A 63 6.19 -11.67 11.23
C ALA A 63 4.93 -12.53 11.41
N LYS A 64 5.06 -13.86 11.38
CA LYS A 64 3.92 -14.79 11.60
C LYS A 64 3.27 -14.64 12.98
N SER A 65 4.02 -14.21 13.98
CA SER A 65 3.55 -14.06 15.37
C SER A 65 3.19 -12.61 15.75
N ALA A 66 3.29 -11.66 14.82
CA ALA A 66 2.95 -10.27 15.03
C ALA A 66 1.44 -10.01 14.99
N ASP A 67 0.99 -8.93 15.63
CA ASP A 67 -0.37 -8.39 15.42
C ASP A 67 -0.43 -7.53 14.15
N ALA A 68 0.69 -6.85 13.80
CA ALA A 68 0.84 -6.08 12.57
C ALA A 68 2.33 -5.97 12.16
N ILE A 69 2.58 -5.65 10.88
CA ILE A 69 3.91 -5.47 10.32
C ILE A 69 3.98 -4.08 9.67
N LEU A 70 5.02 -3.31 10.01
CA LEU A 70 5.39 -2.09 9.32
C LEU A 70 6.63 -2.35 8.46
N LEU A 71 6.52 -2.11 7.16
CA LEU A 71 7.64 -2.17 6.22
C LEU A 71 7.89 -0.78 5.66
N ALA A 72 9.16 -0.31 5.62
CA ALA A 72 9.42 1.01 5.08
C ALA A 72 9.76 0.97 3.58
N ALA A 73 10.91 0.45 3.21
CA ALA A 73 11.30 0.38 1.81
C ALA A 73 12.35 -0.71 1.58
N ILE A 74 12.43 -1.25 0.37
CA ILE A 74 13.43 -2.25 0.00
C ILE A 74 14.05 -1.96 -1.36
N GLY A 75 15.19 -2.59 -1.61
CA GLY A 75 15.90 -2.52 -2.89
C GLY A 75 17.01 -1.48 -2.92
N GLY A 76 17.84 -1.59 -3.95
CA GLY A 76 18.93 -0.65 -4.20
C GLY A 76 19.91 -1.17 -5.24
N PRO A 77 20.67 -0.26 -5.90
CA PRO A 77 21.55 -0.61 -7.03
C PRO A 77 22.61 -1.67 -6.71
N LYS A 78 22.98 -1.79 -5.42
CA LYS A 78 23.90 -2.82 -4.92
C LYS A 78 23.45 -4.24 -5.29
N TYR A 79 22.15 -4.47 -5.42
CA TYR A 79 21.57 -5.79 -5.64
C TYR A 79 21.12 -6.05 -7.08
N ASP A 80 21.30 -5.10 -8.02
CA ASP A 80 20.81 -5.22 -9.41
C ASP A 80 21.37 -6.46 -10.14
N ASN A 81 22.61 -6.81 -9.85
CA ASN A 81 23.28 -7.99 -10.42
C ASN A 81 23.52 -9.11 -9.39
N ALA A 82 22.89 -9.03 -8.22
CA ALA A 82 23.02 -10.05 -7.19
C ALA A 82 22.19 -11.29 -7.55
N PRO A 83 22.65 -12.49 -7.18
CA PRO A 83 21.88 -13.73 -7.40
C PRO A 83 20.59 -13.78 -6.58
N VAL A 84 20.53 -13.03 -5.50
CA VAL A 84 19.37 -12.89 -4.61
C VAL A 84 19.03 -11.40 -4.48
N ARG A 85 17.77 -11.05 -4.75
CA ARG A 85 17.30 -9.66 -4.74
C ARG A 85 16.38 -9.37 -3.55
N PRO A 86 16.37 -8.14 -3.02
CA PRO A 86 15.46 -7.71 -1.95
C PRO A 86 13.99 -7.98 -2.27
N GLU A 87 13.55 -7.78 -3.52
CA GLU A 87 12.16 -7.97 -3.99
C GLU A 87 11.67 -9.41 -3.82
N GLN A 88 12.58 -10.39 -3.87
CA GLN A 88 12.24 -11.79 -3.60
C GLN A 88 11.77 -11.99 -2.15
N GLY A 89 12.29 -11.20 -1.21
CA GLY A 89 11.84 -11.17 0.17
C GLY A 89 10.39 -10.69 0.29
N LEU A 90 10.03 -9.66 -0.46
CA LEU A 90 8.67 -9.11 -0.47
C LEU A 90 7.66 -10.11 -1.06
N LEU A 91 7.99 -10.75 -2.16
CA LEU A 91 7.15 -11.80 -2.74
C LEU A 91 7.01 -12.99 -1.79
N ALA A 92 8.11 -13.38 -1.13
CA ALA A 92 8.11 -14.49 -0.18
C ALA A 92 7.24 -14.17 1.05
N ILE A 93 7.36 -13.01 1.70
CA ILE A 93 6.56 -12.66 2.88
C ILE A 93 5.07 -12.54 2.53
N ARG A 94 4.73 -11.98 1.37
CA ARG A 94 3.34 -11.92 0.87
C ARG A 94 2.73 -13.31 0.72
N LYS A 95 3.50 -14.25 0.15
CA LYS A 95 3.09 -15.65 -0.02
C LYS A 95 2.96 -16.37 1.32
N GLU A 96 3.99 -16.29 2.17
CA GLU A 96 4.05 -16.98 3.46
C GLU A 96 2.96 -16.54 4.45
N LEU A 97 2.57 -15.27 4.41
CA LEU A 97 1.51 -14.72 5.24
C LEU A 97 0.15 -14.69 4.53
N ASN A 98 0.08 -15.17 3.27
CA ASN A 98 -1.12 -15.10 2.44
C ASN A 98 -1.74 -13.69 2.39
N LEU A 99 -0.91 -12.68 2.11
CA LEU A 99 -1.34 -11.27 1.99
C LEU A 99 -2.01 -11.06 0.63
N PHE A 100 -3.27 -11.47 0.52
CA PHE A 100 -3.97 -11.54 -0.77
C PHE A 100 -4.59 -10.23 -1.24
N ALA A 101 -4.87 -9.29 -0.32
CA ALA A 101 -5.57 -8.04 -0.62
C ALA A 101 -4.66 -6.85 -0.37
N ASN A 102 -4.19 -6.20 -1.44
CA ASN A 102 -3.46 -4.95 -1.35
C ASN A 102 -4.43 -3.77 -1.48
N ILE A 103 -4.40 -2.89 -0.50
CA ILE A 103 -5.30 -1.73 -0.36
C ILE A 103 -4.47 -0.47 -0.53
N ARG A 104 -4.79 0.34 -1.55
CA ARG A 104 -4.10 1.60 -1.87
C ARG A 104 -5.12 2.74 -1.92
N PRO A 105 -5.27 3.53 -0.85
CA PRO A 105 -6.10 4.73 -0.87
C PRO A 105 -5.50 5.81 -1.78
N VAL A 106 -6.35 6.45 -2.57
CA VAL A 106 -5.99 7.57 -3.43
C VAL A 106 -6.80 8.78 -2.97
N ARG A 107 -6.14 9.69 -2.28
CA ARG A 107 -6.71 10.94 -1.78
C ARG A 107 -5.84 12.11 -2.22
N ILE A 108 -6.47 13.23 -2.54
CA ILE A 108 -5.77 14.46 -2.89
C ILE A 108 -5.89 15.44 -1.71
N PHE A 109 -4.74 15.81 -1.16
CA PHE A 109 -4.66 16.84 -0.12
C PHE A 109 -4.86 18.23 -0.73
N ASP A 110 -5.69 19.05 -0.10
CA ASP A 110 -5.98 20.40 -0.61
C ASP A 110 -4.72 21.26 -0.82
N ALA A 111 -3.78 21.18 0.12
CA ALA A 111 -2.50 21.87 0.04
C ALA A 111 -1.62 21.42 -1.15
N LEU A 112 -1.84 20.22 -1.67
CA LEU A 112 -1.01 19.60 -2.72
C LEU A 112 -1.69 19.54 -4.10
N LYS A 113 -2.90 20.09 -4.26
CA LYS A 113 -3.64 20.09 -5.54
C LYS A 113 -2.82 20.64 -6.71
N HIS A 114 -1.92 21.57 -6.44
CA HIS A 114 -1.05 22.20 -7.44
C HIS A 114 0.01 21.24 -8.02
N LEU A 115 0.31 20.11 -7.36
CA LEU A 115 1.24 19.10 -7.85
C LEU A 115 0.59 18.13 -8.85
N SER A 116 -0.74 18.03 -8.85
CA SER A 116 -1.44 17.16 -9.78
C SER A 116 -1.22 17.58 -11.22
N PRO A 117 -0.96 16.65 -12.15
CA PRO A 117 -0.86 16.95 -13.57
C PRO A 117 -2.23 17.22 -14.21
N LEU A 118 -3.33 16.92 -13.51
CA LEU A 118 -4.68 17.16 -13.98
C LEU A 118 -5.17 18.55 -13.58
N LYS A 119 -6.12 19.07 -14.35
CA LYS A 119 -6.78 20.33 -14.03
C LYS A 119 -7.55 20.23 -12.70
N PRO A 120 -7.61 21.32 -11.89
CA PRO A 120 -8.27 21.30 -10.58
C PRO A 120 -9.69 20.73 -10.60
N GLU A 121 -10.49 21.07 -11.61
CA GLU A 121 -11.87 20.58 -11.76
C GLU A 121 -11.98 19.07 -12.03
N ARG A 122 -10.87 18.40 -12.35
CA ARG A 122 -10.81 16.95 -12.58
C ARG A 122 -10.43 16.16 -11.33
N ILE A 123 -9.83 16.82 -10.38
CA ILE A 123 -9.34 16.21 -9.14
C ILE A 123 -10.18 16.55 -7.92
N GLU A 124 -11.14 17.45 -8.08
CA GLU A 124 -12.05 17.81 -6.99
C GLU A 124 -12.88 16.60 -6.54
N GLY A 125 -12.88 16.33 -5.23
CA GLY A 125 -13.60 15.21 -4.64
C GLY A 125 -13.02 13.84 -4.94
N VAL A 126 -11.78 13.73 -5.44
CA VAL A 126 -11.10 12.45 -5.63
C VAL A 126 -10.74 11.83 -4.29
N ASP A 127 -11.43 10.74 -3.97
CA ASP A 127 -11.20 9.89 -2.81
C ASP A 127 -11.71 8.48 -3.14
N PHE A 128 -10.82 7.60 -3.56
CA PHE A 128 -11.16 6.21 -3.86
C PHE A 128 -10.08 5.26 -3.37
N VAL A 129 -10.38 3.97 -3.37
CA VAL A 129 -9.46 2.92 -2.92
C VAL A 129 -9.27 1.91 -4.05
N VAL A 130 -8.03 1.59 -4.38
CA VAL A 130 -7.69 0.45 -5.24
C VAL A 130 -7.50 -0.79 -4.37
N VAL A 131 -8.26 -1.84 -4.66
CA VAL A 131 -8.19 -3.16 -4.06
C VAL A 131 -7.62 -4.12 -5.10
N ARG A 132 -6.34 -4.44 -4.95
CA ARG A 132 -5.59 -5.32 -5.86
C ARG A 132 -5.51 -6.71 -5.26
N GLU A 133 -5.91 -7.74 -6.01
CA GLU A 133 -5.56 -9.12 -5.67
C GLU A 133 -4.03 -9.28 -5.79
N LEU A 134 -3.37 -9.88 -4.79
CA LEU A 134 -1.92 -9.77 -4.66
C LEU A 134 -1.18 -11.12 -4.72
N THR A 135 -1.87 -12.25 -4.69
CA THR A 135 -1.25 -13.59 -4.54
C THR A 135 -1.57 -14.56 -5.65
N GLY A 136 -2.35 -14.15 -6.66
CA GLY A 136 -2.67 -14.91 -7.85
C GLY A 136 -2.19 -14.24 -9.14
N GLY A 137 -2.68 -14.77 -10.25
CA GLY A 137 -2.47 -14.21 -11.56
C GLY A 137 -1.08 -14.43 -12.14
N ILE A 138 -0.74 -13.57 -13.09
CA ILE A 138 0.49 -13.73 -13.90
C ILE A 138 1.79 -13.65 -13.06
N TYR A 139 1.79 -12.96 -11.93
CA TYR A 139 2.98 -12.83 -11.08
C TYR A 139 3.31 -14.09 -10.27
N PHE A 140 2.33 -14.98 -10.11
CA PHE A 140 2.48 -16.23 -9.35
C PHE A 140 2.26 -17.48 -10.21
N GLY A 141 1.93 -17.30 -11.49
CA GLY A 141 1.83 -18.37 -12.47
C GLY A 141 3.18 -18.95 -12.87
N GLU A 142 3.16 -19.91 -13.76
CA GLU A 142 4.37 -20.49 -14.33
C GLU A 142 5.01 -19.51 -15.32
N HIS A 143 6.33 -19.28 -15.20
CA HIS A 143 7.13 -18.47 -16.10
C HIS A 143 8.11 -19.35 -16.86
N ILE A 144 8.07 -19.33 -18.18
CA ILE A 144 8.96 -20.09 -19.04
C ILE A 144 9.70 -19.11 -19.96
N LEU A 145 11.03 -19.13 -19.89
CA LEU A 145 11.90 -18.36 -20.76
C LEU A 145 12.84 -19.32 -21.50
N GLU A 146 12.65 -19.43 -22.80
CA GLU A 146 13.51 -20.17 -23.74
C GLU A 146 14.34 -19.17 -24.58
N GLU A 147 15.23 -19.64 -25.43
CA GLU A 147 16.11 -18.78 -26.25
C GLU A 147 15.28 -17.83 -27.15
N ASP A 148 14.25 -18.35 -27.83
CA ASP A 148 13.45 -17.61 -28.82
C ASP A 148 11.98 -17.47 -28.43
N LYS A 149 11.57 -17.93 -27.22
CA LYS A 149 10.18 -17.94 -26.80
C LYS A 149 10.05 -17.77 -25.30
N ALA A 150 9.07 -16.97 -24.89
CA ALA A 150 8.68 -16.85 -23.49
C ALA A 150 7.18 -17.06 -23.30
N ARG A 151 6.79 -17.53 -22.13
CA ARG A 151 5.40 -17.71 -21.74
C ARG A 151 5.22 -17.44 -20.26
N ASP A 152 4.23 -16.62 -19.92
CA ASP A 152 3.73 -16.41 -18.57
C ASP A 152 2.28 -16.88 -18.49
N ILE A 153 1.94 -17.61 -17.42
CA ILE A 153 0.59 -18.12 -17.22
C ILE A 153 -0.14 -17.22 -16.23
N ASN A 154 -1.25 -16.65 -16.68
CA ASN A 154 -2.19 -15.93 -15.83
C ASN A 154 -3.28 -16.90 -15.37
N ASP A 155 -3.29 -17.29 -14.09
CA ASP A 155 -4.21 -18.27 -13.53
C ASP A 155 -4.94 -17.72 -12.31
N TYR A 156 -6.25 -17.94 -12.24
CA TYR A 156 -7.12 -17.56 -11.12
C TYR A 156 -8.17 -18.62 -10.84
N SER A 157 -8.31 -19.00 -9.59
CA SER A 157 -9.44 -19.78 -9.10
C SER A 157 -10.62 -18.89 -8.70
N ALA A 158 -11.83 -19.46 -8.70
CA ALA A 158 -13.01 -18.73 -8.24
C ALA A 158 -12.91 -18.30 -6.77
N ASP A 159 -12.19 -19.05 -5.93
CA ASP A 159 -12.03 -18.73 -4.51
C ASP A 159 -11.10 -17.54 -4.28
N GLU A 160 -10.01 -17.43 -5.04
CA GLU A 160 -9.14 -16.24 -5.02
C GLU A 160 -9.91 -14.98 -5.42
N ILE A 161 -10.70 -15.06 -6.47
CA ILE A 161 -11.54 -13.94 -6.92
C ILE A 161 -12.60 -13.61 -5.86
N ARG A 162 -13.27 -14.61 -5.30
CA ARG A 162 -14.34 -14.42 -4.32
C ARG A 162 -13.86 -13.72 -3.06
N ARG A 163 -12.69 -14.10 -2.53
CA ARG A 163 -12.14 -13.48 -1.31
C ARG A 163 -11.80 -12.00 -1.51
N ILE A 164 -11.21 -11.64 -2.66
CA ILE A 164 -10.86 -10.24 -2.93
C ILE A 164 -12.11 -9.39 -3.21
N MET A 165 -13.11 -9.94 -3.92
CA MET A 165 -14.39 -9.28 -4.13
C MET A 165 -15.08 -8.98 -2.79
N ARG A 166 -15.21 -9.96 -1.90
CA ARG A 166 -15.79 -9.75 -0.57
C ARG A 166 -15.06 -8.67 0.22
N ARG A 167 -13.72 -8.61 0.11
CA ARG A 167 -12.94 -7.53 0.77
C ARG A 167 -13.30 -6.16 0.19
N ALA A 168 -13.37 -6.03 -1.13
CA ALA A 168 -13.75 -4.78 -1.80
C ALA A 168 -15.17 -4.32 -1.43
N PHE A 169 -16.13 -5.24 -1.44
CA PHE A 169 -17.52 -4.92 -1.05
C PHE A 169 -17.64 -4.48 0.41
N LYS A 170 -16.92 -5.14 1.35
CA LYS A 170 -16.86 -4.72 2.76
C LYS A 170 -16.27 -3.32 2.93
N ILE A 171 -15.22 -2.98 2.18
CA ILE A 171 -14.66 -1.63 2.18
C ILE A 171 -15.70 -0.63 1.67
N ALA A 172 -16.39 -0.94 0.57
CA ALA A 172 -17.41 -0.07 -0.01
C ALA A 172 -18.60 0.17 0.93
N GLN A 173 -19.00 -0.79 1.76
CA GLN A 173 -20.06 -0.61 2.77
C GLN A 173 -19.76 0.52 3.76
N GLY A 174 -18.48 0.71 4.10
CA GLY A 174 -18.03 1.81 4.96
C GLY A 174 -17.75 3.13 4.23
N ARG A 175 -17.97 3.18 2.91
CA ARG A 175 -17.68 4.34 2.04
C ARG A 175 -18.91 4.72 1.20
N GLY A 176 -18.69 5.07 -0.07
CA GLY A 176 -19.73 5.51 -1.01
C GLY A 176 -20.64 4.40 -1.56
N LYS A 177 -20.47 3.15 -1.07
CA LYS A 177 -21.28 1.97 -1.46
C LYS A 177 -21.25 1.66 -2.95
N LYS A 178 -20.10 1.86 -3.58
CA LYS A 178 -19.90 1.55 -4.99
C LYS A 178 -18.61 0.77 -5.21
N VAL A 179 -18.70 -0.37 -5.90
CA VAL A 179 -17.56 -1.17 -6.36
C VAL A 179 -17.49 -1.08 -7.88
N THR A 180 -16.33 -0.69 -8.41
CA THR A 180 -16.00 -0.80 -9.83
C THR A 180 -15.04 -1.96 -10.02
N SER A 181 -15.55 -3.06 -10.57
CA SER A 181 -14.74 -4.24 -10.93
C SER A 181 -14.10 -4.04 -12.29
N ILE A 182 -12.77 -4.08 -12.33
CA ILE A 182 -11.99 -3.85 -13.56
C ILE A 182 -11.41 -5.15 -14.07
N ASP A 183 -11.63 -5.42 -15.37
CA ASP A 183 -11.24 -6.65 -16.03
C ASP A 183 -10.95 -6.46 -17.54
N LYS A 184 -10.62 -7.55 -18.23
CA LYS A 184 -10.49 -7.61 -19.71
C LYS A 184 -11.32 -8.77 -20.27
N GLN A 185 -12.57 -8.89 -19.84
CA GLN A 185 -13.44 -10.05 -20.14
C GLN A 185 -13.73 -10.26 -21.63
N ASN A 186 -13.62 -9.21 -22.43
CA ASN A 186 -13.80 -9.32 -23.89
C ASN A 186 -12.68 -10.14 -24.57
N VAL A 187 -11.54 -10.39 -23.88
CA VAL A 187 -10.39 -11.15 -24.40
C VAL A 187 -10.03 -12.33 -23.50
N LEU A 188 -9.84 -12.11 -22.19
CA LEU A 188 -9.21 -13.07 -21.29
C LEU A 188 -10.24 -14.01 -20.62
N ALA A 189 -9.91 -15.30 -20.57
CA ALA A 189 -10.72 -16.31 -19.88
C ALA A 189 -10.76 -16.05 -18.35
N THR A 190 -9.63 -15.68 -17.75
CA THR A 190 -9.53 -15.31 -16.33
C THR A 190 -10.44 -14.14 -15.98
N SER A 191 -10.50 -13.12 -16.84
CA SER A 191 -11.40 -11.96 -16.67
C SER A 191 -12.88 -12.32 -16.85
N LYS A 192 -13.22 -13.33 -17.68
CA LYS A 192 -14.60 -13.84 -17.76
C LYS A 192 -15.02 -14.52 -16.46
N LEU A 193 -14.13 -15.33 -15.87
CA LEU A 193 -14.35 -15.92 -14.55
C LEU A 193 -14.44 -14.83 -13.46
N TRP A 194 -13.54 -13.83 -13.51
CA TRP A 194 -13.53 -12.69 -12.60
C TRP A 194 -14.89 -11.98 -12.54
N ARG A 195 -15.43 -11.62 -13.71
CA ARG A 195 -16.72 -10.93 -13.80
C ARG A 195 -17.86 -11.81 -13.28
N LYS A 196 -17.90 -13.08 -13.66
CA LYS A 196 -18.91 -14.03 -13.18
C LYS A 196 -18.92 -14.09 -11.64
N VAL A 197 -17.75 -14.22 -11.01
CA VAL A 197 -17.64 -14.30 -9.55
C VAL A 197 -17.96 -12.95 -8.89
N ALA A 198 -17.61 -11.82 -9.52
CA ALA A 198 -18.00 -10.50 -9.03
C ALA A 198 -19.52 -10.34 -8.99
N ASP A 199 -20.24 -10.79 -10.04
CA ASP A 199 -21.70 -10.79 -10.08
C ASP A 199 -22.30 -11.70 -8.99
N GLU A 200 -21.73 -12.90 -8.77
CA GLU A 200 -22.17 -13.81 -7.72
C GLU A 200 -22.00 -13.16 -6.32
N VAL A 201 -20.84 -12.56 -6.04
CA VAL A 201 -20.56 -11.92 -4.74
C VAL A 201 -21.40 -10.67 -4.52
N SER A 202 -21.75 -9.92 -5.56
CA SER A 202 -22.58 -8.73 -5.43
C SER A 202 -23.95 -9.01 -4.80
N LEU A 203 -24.48 -10.23 -4.97
CA LEU A 203 -25.74 -10.65 -4.36
C LEU A 203 -25.65 -10.78 -2.83
N GLU A 204 -24.45 -10.94 -2.28
CA GLU A 204 -24.21 -10.96 -0.83
C GLU A 204 -24.26 -9.54 -0.21
N PHE A 205 -24.19 -8.49 -1.04
CA PHE A 205 -24.08 -7.07 -0.63
C PHE A 205 -25.12 -6.20 -1.35
N PRO A 206 -26.42 -6.39 -1.08
CA PRO A 206 -27.49 -5.71 -1.82
C PRO A 206 -27.53 -4.19 -1.64
N ASP A 207 -26.79 -3.67 -0.67
CA ASP A 207 -26.65 -2.23 -0.37
C ASP A 207 -25.45 -1.58 -1.11
N VAL A 208 -24.67 -2.35 -1.88
CA VAL A 208 -23.51 -1.87 -2.63
C VAL A 208 -23.74 -2.03 -4.13
N THR A 209 -23.54 -0.96 -4.88
CA THR A 209 -23.64 -0.99 -6.36
C THR A 209 -22.39 -1.58 -6.98
N LEU A 210 -22.54 -2.57 -7.85
CA LEU A 210 -21.46 -3.11 -8.69
C LEU A 210 -21.50 -2.48 -10.08
N GLU A 211 -20.37 -2.00 -10.54
CA GLU A 211 -20.12 -1.55 -11.90
C GLU A 211 -18.95 -2.34 -12.51
N HIS A 212 -19.05 -2.72 -13.77
CA HIS A 212 -17.93 -3.34 -14.50
C HIS A 212 -17.31 -2.37 -15.49
N GLN A 213 -15.99 -2.36 -15.56
CA GLN A 213 -15.25 -1.56 -16.52
C GLN A 213 -14.10 -2.37 -17.14
N LEU A 214 -13.86 -2.19 -18.44
CA LEU A 214 -12.66 -2.74 -19.08
C LEU A 214 -11.44 -1.93 -18.68
N VAL A 215 -10.31 -2.61 -18.45
CA VAL A 215 -9.07 -2.01 -17.94
C VAL A 215 -8.54 -0.87 -18.81
N ASP A 216 -8.61 -0.99 -20.12
CA ASP A 216 -8.19 0.06 -21.05
C ASP A 216 -9.06 1.34 -20.94
N SER A 217 -10.34 1.18 -20.67
CA SER A 217 -11.24 2.31 -20.39
C SER A 217 -11.01 2.91 -18.99
N ALA A 218 -10.62 2.08 -18.01
CA ALA A 218 -10.29 2.56 -16.66
C ALA A 218 -9.00 3.38 -16.65
N ALA A 219 -7.97 2.92 -17.37
CA ALA A 219 -6.67 3.58 -17.49
C ALA A 219 -6.71 4.99 -18.09
N MET A 220 -7.80 5.40 -18.71
CA MET A 220 -7.94 6.76 -19.24
C MET A 220 -8.06 7.84 -18.14
N ILE A 221 -8.35 7.51 -16.91
CA ILE A 221 -8.52 8.40 -15.72
C ILE A 221 -9.08 9.81 -16.02
N THR A 222 -10.02 9.89 -16.93
CA THR A 222 -10.60 11.18 -17.35
C THR A 222 -11.55 11.78 -16.33
N ASN A 223 -12.08 10.96 -15.41
CA ASN A 223 -12.96 11.37 -14.33
C ASN A 223 -12.72 10.48 -13.09
N PRO A 224 -11.63 10.70 -12.34
CA PRO A 224 -11.25 9.84 -11.21
C PRO A 224 -12.21 9.97 -10.01
N ALA A 225 -12.89 11.11 -9.84
CA ALA A 225 -13.85 11.32 -8.74
C ALA A 225 -15.10 10.42 -8.81
N ARG A 226 -15.32 9.71 -9.93
CA ARG A 226 -16.44 8.75 -10.07
C ARG A 226 -16.21 7.43 -9.33
N PHE A 227 -14.96 7.11 -9.00
CA PHE A 227 -14.61 5.88 -8.31
C PHE A 227 -14.80 6.03 -6.80
N ASP A 228 -15.18 4.93 -6.15
CA ASP A 228 -15.22 4.78 -4.69
C ASP A 228 -14.30 3.62 -4.28
N VAL A 229 -14.63 2.39 -4.67
CA VAL A 229 -13.76 1.23 -4.53
C VAL A 229 -13.54 0.59 -5.89
N VAL A 230 -12.29 0.52 -6.30
CA VAL A 230 -11.85 -0.18 -7.53
C VAL A 230 -11.29 -1.53 -7.12
N VAL A 231 -11.76 -2.62 -7.73
CA VAL A 231 -11.21 -3.96 -7.49
C VAL A 231 -10.75 -4.58 -8.80
N THR A 232 -9.55 -5.19 -8.79
CA THR A 232 -8.98 -5.79 -9.98
C THR A 232 -7.93 -6.85 -9.65
N GLU A 233 -7.55 -7.62 -10.66
CA GLU A 233 -6.53 -8.65 -10.59
C GLU A 233 -5.12 -8.04 -10.43
N ASN A 234 -4.12 -8.90 -10.24
CA ASN A 234 -2.78 -8.50 -9.82
C ASN A 234 -2.08 -7.53 -10.77
N LEU A 235 -1.90 -7.91 -12.04
CA LEU A 235 -1.19 -7.08 -13.04
C LEU A 235 -1.93 -5.76 -13.33
N PHE A 236 -3.23 -5.81 -13.56
CA PHE A 236 -4.01 -4.60 -13.79
C PHE A 236 -4.02 -3.69 -12.56
N GLY A 237 -4.08 -4.29 -11.37
CA GLY A 237 -4.01 -3.57 -10.10
C GLY A 237 -2.69 -2.86 -9.88
N ASP A 238 -1.58 -3.46 -10.31
CA ASP A 238 -0.26 -2.83 -10.27
C ASP A 238 -0.24 -1.58 -11.15
N ILE A 239 -0.58 -1.74 -12.42
CA ILE A 239 -0.58 -0.65 -13.40
C ILE A 239 -1.51 0.48 -12.99
N LEU A 240 -2.77 0.16 -12.64
CA LEU A 240 -3.77 1.16 -12.30
C LEU A 240 -3.50 1.88 -10.98
N SER A 241 -2.94 1.20 -9.98
CA SER A 241 -2.59 1.84 -8.73
C SER A 241 -1.40 2.80 -8.88
N ASP A 242 -0.42 2.45 -9.71
CA ASP A 242 0.71 3.33 -10.01
C ASP A 242 0.28 4.52 -10.89
N GLU A 243 -0.58 4.29 -11.88
CA GLU A 243 -1.22 5.38 -12.64
C GLU A 243 -2.03 6.30 -11.70
N SER A 244 -2.79 5.74 -10.76
CA SER A 244 -3.58 6.51 -9.80
C SER A 244 -2.71 7.35 -8.86
N SER A 245 -1.47 6.94 -8.63
CA SER A 245 -0.51 7.67 -7.79
C SER A 245 -0.06 9.01 -8.41
N VAL A 246 -0.27 9.17 -9.70
CA VAL A 246 -0.01 10.43 -10.41
C VAL A 246 -1.05 11.52 -10.03
N LEU A 247 -2.24 11.11 -9.58
CA LEU A 247 -3.32 12.05 -9.26
C LEU A 247 -2.97 13.03 -8.13
N PRO A 248 -2.42 12.59 -6.97
CA PRO A 248 -1.94 13.51 -5.94
C PRO A 248 -0.64 14.24 -6.31
N GLY A 249 0.02 13.88 -7.42
CA GLY A 249 1.25 14.49 -7.89
C GLY A 249 2.52 14.05 -7.17
N THR A 250 2.43 13.13 -6.22
CA THR A 250 3.57 12.57 -5.48
C THR A 250 3.22 11.22 -4.88
N LEU A 251 4.21 10.30 -4.86
CA LEU A 251 4.12 9.02 -4.15
C LEU A 251 4.33 9.18 -2.63
N GLY A 252 4.95 10.27 -2.22
CA GLY A 252 5.40 10.53 -0.84
C GLY A 252 4.28 10.70 0.19
N VAL A 253 3.00 10.71 -0.25
CA VAL A 253 1.83 10.87 0.64
C VAL A 253 0.85 9.69 0.57
N MET A 254 1.23 8.60 -0.07
CA MET A 254 0.31 7.47 -0.31
C MET A 254 0.73 6.24 0.50
N PRO A 255 -0.08 5.83 1.48
CA PRO A 255 0.12 4.58 2.22
C PRO A 255 -0.43 3.38 1.44
N SER A 256 -0.06 2.19 1.88
CA SER A 256 -0.58 0.93 1.38
C SER A 256 -0.70 -0.09 2.50
N ALA A 257 -1.67 -0.98 2.39
CA ALA A 257 -1.81 -2.13 3.28
C ALA A 257 -1.95 -3.42 2.47
N SER A 258 -1.36 -4.50 2.96
CA SER A 258 -1.55 -5.85 2.41
C SER A 258 -2.12 -6.75 3.49
N HIS A 259 -3.32 -7.28 3.25
CA HIS A 259 -4.08 -8.04 4.25
C HIS A 259 -4.07 -9.53 3.97
N SER A 260 -3.94 -10.32 5.03
CA SER A 260 -4.28 -11.73 5.07
C SER A 260 -5.75 -11.91 5.48
N GLU A 261 -6.24 -13.14 5.40
CA GLU A 261 -7.58 -13.46 5.88
C GLU A 261 -7.66 -13.57 7.41
N ASN A 262 -6.67 -14.22 8.03
CA ASN A 262 -6.68 -14.55 9.46
C ASN A 262 -5.33 -14.33 10.15
N GLY A 263 -4.38 -13.66 9.50
CA GLY A 263 -3.04 -13.39 10.02
C GLY A 263 -2.74 -11.89 10.12
N PRO A 264 -1.50 -11.54 10.42
CA PRO A 264 -1.07 -10.15 10.46
C PRO A 264 -1.19 -9.49 9.10
N SER A 265 -1.44 -8.19 9.11
CA SER A 265 -1.39 -7.34 7.92
C SER A 265 -0.08 -6.58 7.86
N LEU A 266 0.37 -6.25 6.65
CA LEU A 266 1.57 -5.49 6.38
C LEU A 266 1.20 -4.11 5.86
N TYR A 267 1.79 -3.06 6.42
CA TYR A 267 1.57 -1.66 6.07
C TYR A 267 2.88 -1.03 5.60
N GLU A 268 2.83 -0.39 4.44
CA GLU A 268 4.03 0.12 3.78
C GLU A 268 3.74 1.38 2.95
N PRO A 269 4.71 2.29 2.75
CA PRO A 269 4.67 3.29 1.69
C PRO A 269 4.57 2.64 0.31
N ILE A 270 3.98 3.34 -0.68
CA ILE A 270 3.97 2.84 -2.05
C ILE A 270 5.27 3.15 -2.82
N HIS A 271 6.08 4.10 -2.32
CA HIS A 271 7.35 4.48 -2.95
C HIS A 271 8.49 3.50 -2.61
N GLY A 272 9.55 3.51 -3.41
CA GLY A 272 10.74 2.69 -3.21
C GLY A 272 11.72 3.27 -2.18
N SER A 273 12.94 2.71 -2.18
CA SER A 273 14.00 2.99 -1.20
C SER A 273 14.80 4.28 -1.45
N ALA A 274 14.65 4.93 -2.60
CA ALA A 274 15.33 6.17 -3.00
C ALA A 274 16.81 6.24 -2.54
N PRO A 275 17.66 5.32 -3.00
CA PRO A 275 19.03 5.16 -2.50
C PRO A 275 19.92 6.38 -2.72
N ASP A 276 19.59 7.21 -3.68
CA ASP A 276 20.29 8.46 -4.03
C ASP A 276 20.18 9.55 -2.95
N ILE A 277 19.11 9.52 -2.15
CA ILE A 277 18.90 10.49 -1.05
C ILE A 277 19.00 9.86 0.34
N ALA A 278 19.32 8.58 0.42
CA ALA A 278 19.41 7.85 1.69
C ALA A 278 20.44 8.50 2.66
N GLY A 279 20.07 8.66 3.91
CA GLY A 279 20.92 9.26 4.95
C GLY A 279 21.12 10.78 4.85
N GLN A 280 20.46 11.46 3.90
CA GLN A 280 20.54 12.91 3.77
C GLN A 280 19.51 13.65 4.64
N GLY A 281 18.57 12.94 5.28
CA GLY A 281 17.53 13.55 6.13
C GLY A 281 16.54 14.42 5.37
N ILE A 282 16.32 14.15 4.09
CA ILE A 282 15.43 14.94 3.20
C ILE A 282 14.25 14.14 2.65
N ALA A 283 14.16 12.85 2.97
CA ALA A 283 13.06 12.00 2.54
C ALA A 283 11.74 12.46 3.18
N ASN A 284 10.65 12.37 2.38
CA ASN A 284 9.30 12.64 2.85
C ASN A 284 8.79 11.47 3.72
N PRO A 285 8.48 11.67 5.02
CA PRO A 285 8.03 10.58 5.89
C PRO A 285 6.51 10.35 5.86
N ILE A 286 5.72 11.18 5.15
CA ILE A 286 4.26 11.21 5.26
C ILE A 286 3.63 9.87 4.86
N SER A 287 4.10 9.23 3.79
CA SER A 287 3.57 7.95 3.35
C SER A 287 3.71 6.86 4.43
N MET A 288 4.88 6.81 5.12
CA MET A 288 5.10 5.89 6.24
C MET A 288 4.22 6.25 7.45
N ILE A 289 4.10 7.54 7.78
CA ILE A 289 3.24 8.03 8.87
C ILE A 289 1.77 7.68 8.60
N LEU A 290 1.29 7.82 7.36
CA LEU A 290 -0.07 7.42 6.97
C LEU A 290 -0.24 5.89 6.95
N SER A 291 0.82 5.12 6.68
CA SER A 291 0.81 3.66 6.82
C SER A 291 0.62 3.24 8.29
N VAL A 292 1.21 4.00 9.24
CA VAL A 292 0.93 3.82 10.67
C VAL A 292 -0.53 4.13 11.00
N ALA A 293 -1.12 5.18 10.43
CA ALA A 293 -2.54 5.48 10.61
C ALA A 293 -3.44 4.34 10.09
N MET A 294 -3.13 3.79 8.90
CA MET A 294 -3.84 2.61 8.38
C MET A 294 -3.72 1.41 9.33
N MET A 295 -2.53 1.14 9.86
CA MET A 295 -2.29 0.05 10.81
C MET A 295 -3.17 0.21 12.08
N LEU A 296 -3.21 1.40 12.66
CA LEU A 296 -4.04 1.69 13.83
C LEU A 296 -5.52 1.42 13.55
N ARG A 297 -6.04 1.92 12.43
CA ARG A 297 -7.44 1.74 12.03
C ARG A 297 -7.79 0.30 11.72
N GLU A 298 -6.98 -0.38 10.91
CA GLU A 298 -7.39 -1.63 10.28
C GLU A 298 -6.98 -2.87 11.08
N SER A 299 -5.81 -2.88 11.74
CA SER A 299 -5.38 -4.01 12.59
C SER A 299 -5.83 -3.88 14.04
N PHE A 300 -5.93 -2.65 14.56
CA PHE A 300 -6.15 -2.43 15.99
C PHE A 300 -7.51 -1.80 16.32
N ASN A 301 -8.29 -1.37 15.31
CA ASN A 301 -9.54 -0.63 15.46
C ASN A 301 -9.39 0.68 16.25
N GLU A 302 -8.19 1.25 16.28
CA GLU A 302 -7.87 2.53 16.92
C GLU A 302 -8.16 3.68 15.93
N THR A 303 -9.44 3.88 15.62
CA THR A 303 -9.89 4.88 14.64
C THR A 303 -9.54 6.29 15.07
N GLU A 304 -9.67 6.62 16.35
CA GLU A 304 -9.30 7.93 16.90
C GLU A 304 -7.81 8.23 16.67
N GLY A 305 -6.93 7.26 16.95
CA GLY A 305 -5.50 7.41 16.72
C GLY A 305 -5.14 7.63 15.25
N ALA A 306 -5.82 6.91 14.35
CA ALA A 306 -5.64 7.08 12.91
C ALA A 306 -6.09 8.48 12.45
N GLU A 307 -7.25 8.96 12.88
CA GLU A 307 -7.79 10.29 12.56
C GLU A 307 -6.90 11.42 13.11
N LEU A 308 -6.34 11.26 14.31
CA LEU A 308 -5.37 12.21 14.87
C LEU A 308 -4.16 12.37 13.94
N ILE A 309 -3.59 11.26 13.45
CA ILE A 309 -2.45 11.29 12.53
C ILE A 309 -2.84 11.97 11.21
N GLU A 310 -3.93 11.55 10.59
CA GLU A 310 -4.39 12.07 9.30
C GLU A 310 -4.67 13.58 9.37
N ASN A 311 -5.32 14.04 10.43
CA ASN A 311 -5.59 15.45 10.67
C ASN A 311 -4.30 16.26 10.93
N ALA A 312 -3.33 15.69 11.66
CA ALA A 312 -2.04 16.33 11.89
C ALA A 312 -1.24 16.49 10.60
N VAL A 313 -1.26 15.48 9.72
CA VAL A 313 -0.66 15.57 8.37
C VAL A 313 -1.34 16.66 7.54
N ASP A 314 -2.66 16.65 7.44
CA ASP A 314 -3.42 17.68 6.73
C ASP A 314 -3.08 19.10 7.22
N LYS A 315 -3.09 19.29 8.54
CA LYS A 315 -2.77 20.58 9.16
C LYS A 315 -1.35 21.03 8.87
N THR A 316 -0.38 20.11 8.91
CA THR A 316 1.03 20.40 8.63
C THR A 316 1.22 20.84 7.19
N LEU A 317 0.60 20.14 6.24
CA LEU A 317 0.63 20.49 4.83
C LEU A 317 -0.02 21.87 4.57
N ASN A 318 -1.16 22.15 5.19
CA ASN A 318 -1.86 23.44 5.08
C ASN A 318 -1.09 24.60 5.74
N GLN A 319 -0.16 24.35 6.67
CA GLN A 319 0.78 25.32 7.22
C GLN A 319 1.94 25.63 6.26
N GLY A 320 2.01 24.95 5.11
CA GLY A 320 3.08 25.12 4.12
C GLY A 320 4.40 24.48 4.51
N ILE A 321 4.40 23.56 5.49
CA ILE A 321 5.58 22.75 5.84
C ILE A 321 5.66 21.60 4.85
N LEU A 322 6.54 21.70 3.87
CA LEU A 322 6.63 20.80 2.72
C LEU A 322 8.06 20.32 2.54
N THR A 323 8.24 19.03 2.26
CA THR A 323 9.51 18.43 1.84
C THR A 323 9.84 18.79 0.38
N ARG A 324 11.04 18.41 -0.08
CA ARG A 324 11.51 18.79 -1.43
C ARG A 324 10.66 18.24 -2.57
N ASP A 325 10.19 17.01 -2.44
CA ASP A 325 9.27 16.37 -3.41
C ASP A 325 7.90 17.06 -3.47
N LEU A 326 7.52 17.78 -2.41
CA LEU A 326 6.31 18.59 -2.32
C LEU A 326 6.54 20.07 -2.70
N GLY A 327 7.74 20.41 -3.16
CA GLY A 327 8.11 21.78 -3.53
C GLY A 327 8.60 22.68 -2.38
N GLY A 328 8.83 22.11 -1.18
CA GLY A 328 9.32 22.83 -0.01
C GLY A 328 10.81 22.62 0.27
N GLN A 329 11.21 22.84 1.53
CA GLN A 329 12.60 22.71 1.98
C GLN A 329 12.70 21.95 3.31
N ALA A 330 11.59 21.50 3.89
CA ALA A 330 11.60 20.80 5.17
C ALA A 330 12.38 19.49 5.07
N SER A 331 13.21 19.23 6.06
CA SER A 331 13.87 17.94 6.28
C SER A 331 12.87 16.90 6.79
N THR A 332 13.26 15.62 6.76
CA THR A 332 12.49 14.52 7.35
C THR A 332 12.18 14.80 8.83
N ALA A 333 13.17 15.32 9.58
CA ALA A 333 13.03 15.63 11.01
C ALA A 333 12.07 16.81 11.24
N GLU A 334 12.17 17.90 10.47
CA GLU A 334 11.29 19.06 10.59
C GLU A 334 9.83 18.71 10.25
N MET A 335 9.61 17.95 9.18
CA MET A 335 8.28 17.44 8.83
C MET A 335 7.69 16.59 9.95
N THR A 336 8.47 15.64 10.48
CA THR A 336 8.03 14.76 11.57
C THR A 336 7.70 15.56 12.83
N ALA A 337 8.57 16.51 13.23
CA ALA A 337 8.33 17.37 14.38
C ALA A 337 7.08 18.23 14.23
N ALA A 338 6.83 18.75 13.03
CA ALA A 338 5.62 19.54 12.75
C ALA A 338 4.34 18.69 12.87
N ILE A 339 4.36 17.47 12.32
CA ILE A 339 3.23 16.55 12.46
C ILE A 339 2.99 16.21 13.94
N ILE A 340 4.03 15.87 14.70
CA ILE A 340 3.93 15.61 16.15
C ILE A 340 3.37 16.82 16.92
N SER A 341 3.74 18.04 16.54
CA SER A 341 3.22 19.25 17.17
C SER A 341 1.75 19.53 16.85
N ASN A 342 1.26 19.01 15.75
CA ASN A 342 -0.12 19.17 15.31
C ASN A 342 -1.06 18.06 15.81
N LEU A 343 -0.50 16.96 16.38
CA LEU A 343 -1.25 15.96 17.11
C LEU A 343 -1.84 16.56 18.41
#